data_48514c6545116d3059bf70fc5a145a2d
#
_entry.id   48514c6545116d3059bf70fc5a145a2d
#
_cell.length_a   1.000
_cell.length_b   1.000
_cell.length_c   1.000
_cell.angle_alpha   90.00
_cell.angle_beta   90.00
_cell.angle_gamma   90.00
#
_symmetry.space_group_name_H-M   'P 1'
#
loop_
_entity.id
_entity.type
_entity.pdbx_description
1 polymer ?
#
loop_
_entity_poly.entity_id
_entity_poly.type
_entity_poly.pdbx_seq_one_letter_code
_entity_poly.pdbx_strand_id
1 'polypeptide(L)'
;YLIRGGREMNWNYDTLWDMFQDVPAVELPAGYSVLDEYRLLNDNDPNYSKARLMRNQGEIVDFMDMGLTQSQQWEMIRLMLKRKEDLDDIAIEDYFSEGFLSSNFWALFRSMFAFKNCHSLLETKLYMHRFLDSVDGFGDLSALVFPKYNQYDTFIKPLAGMLREKGVRFQFGTRVQDLELSETGAQKTVTGIVCTVAGQPQRLEVGDTDLVFALTGSMTENTAYGDLDTVPQLT
;
A
#
# COMPACT_ATOMS: atom_id res chain seq x y z
N TYR A 1 -6.63 -14.76 6.29
CA TYR A 1 -6.11 -13.56 5.66
C TYR A 1 -5.34 -12.73 6.69
N LEU A 2 -4.17 -12.24 6.29
CA LEU A 2 -3.42 -11.23 7.02
C LEU A 2 -3.55 -9.92 6.25
N ILE A 3 -4.03 -8.89 6.94
CA ILE A 3 -4.18 -7.56 6.36
C ILE A 3 -3.27 -6.62 7.14
N ARG A 4 -2.40 -5.95 6.42
CA ARG A 4 -1.51 -4.93 6.95
C ARG A 4 -1.87 -3.57 6.40
N GLY A 5 -1.51 -2.56 7.15
CA GLY A 5 -1.69 -1.17 6.78
C GLY A 5 -2.87 -0.51 7.47
N GLY A 6 -3.00 0.78 7.26
CA GLY A 6 -4.08 1.60 7.75
C GLY A 6 -5.39 1.34 7.01
N ARG A 7 -6.45 1.98 7.48
CA ARG A 7 -7.75 1.98 6.81
C ARG A 7 -7.93 3.15 5.88
N GLU A 8 -6.94 4.02 5.84
CA GLU A 8 -6.96 5.26 5.09
C GLU A 8 -6.87 5.00 3.58
N MET A 9 -7.77 5.59 2.84
CA MET A 9 -7.80 5.59 1.38
C MET A 9 -7.83 7.04 0.89
N ASN A 10 -7.62 7.24 -0.40
CA ASN A 10 -7.71 8.54 -1.04
C ASN A 10 -8.63 8.45 -2.25
N TRP A 11 -9.42 9.50 -2.52
CA TRP A 11 -10.30 9.52 -3.67
C TRP A 11 -9.58 9.43 -5.01
N ASN A 12 -8.29 9.78 -5.06
CA ASN A 12 -7.44 9.68 -6.25
C ASN A 12 -6.97 8.24 -6.56
N TYR A 13 -7.48 7.23 -5.86
CA TYR A 13 -7.21 5.82 -6.16
C TYR A 13 -8.16 5.30 -7.25
N ASP A 14 -8.09 5.92 -8.45
CA ASP A 14 -9.04 5.70 -9.54
C ASP A 14 -9.27 4.23 -9.86
N THR A 15 -8.21 3.45 -10.03
CA THR A 15 -8.30 2.00 -10.30
C THR A 15 -8.98 1.22 -9.18
N LEU A 16 -8.77 1.62 -7.92
CA LEU A 16 -9.44 1.01 -6.78
C LEU A 16 -10.95 1.26 -6.85
N TRP A 17 -11.31 2.52 -7.04
CA TRP A 17 -12.72 2.93 -7.06
C TRP A 17 -13.46 2.42 -8.30
N ASP A 18 -12.77 2.37 -9.46
CA ASP A 18 -13.29 1.75 -10.66
C ASP A 18 -13.65 0.27 -10.44
N MET A 19 -12.79 -0.47 -9.75
CA MET A 19 -13.08 -1.87 -9.41
C MET A 19 -14.25 -1.98 -8.40
N PHE A 20 -14.25 -1.14 -7.35
CA PHE A 20 -15.21 -1.30 -6.25
C PHE A 20 -16.59 -0.67 -6.50
N GLN A 21 -16.78 0.05 -7.61
CA GLN A 21 -18.10 0.46 -8.06
C GLN A 21 -18.98 -0.73 -8.49
N ASP A 22 -18.37 -1.85 -8.90
CA ASP A 22 -19.08 -3.06 -9.34
C ASP A 22 -19.18 -4.14 -8.25
N VAL A 23 -18.52 -3.95 -7.11
CA VAL A 23 -18.56 -4.90 -5.99
C VAL A 23 -19.72 -4.58 -5.07
N PRO A 24 -20.68 -5.50 -4.86
CA PRO A 24 -21.84 -5.25 -4.00
C PRO A 24 -21.45 -4.94 -2.56
N ALA A 25 -22.03 -3.92 -1.96
CA ALA A 25 -21.89 -3.62 -0.54
C ALA A 25 -22.51 -4.73 0.31
N VAL A 26 -21.92 -5.00 1.48
CA VAL A 26 -22.38 -6.11 2.34
C VAL A 26 -23.65 -5.76 3.12
N GLU A 27 -23.76 -4.51 3.55
CA GLU A 27 -24.82 -4.07 4.48
C GLU A 27 -25.82 -3.08 3.88
N LEU A 28 -25.60 -2.63 2.65
CA LEU A 28 -26.56 -1.80 1.95
C LEU A 28 -27.56 -2.65 1.15
N PRO A 29 -28.73 -2.11 0.80
CA PRO A 29 -29.67 -2.77 -0.06
C PRO A 29 -29.06 -3.18 -1.40
N ALA A 30 -29.69 -4.16 -2.06
CA ALA A 30 -29.26 -4.59 -3.39
C ALA A 30 -29.21 -3.40 -4.37
N GLY A 31 -28.14 -3.36 -5.15
CA GLY A 31 -27.87 -2.26 -6.11
C GLY A 31 -26.87 -1.21 -5.61
N TYR A 32 -26.50 -1.25 -4.33
CA TYR A 32 -25.40 -0.42 -3.82
C TYR A 32 -24.07 -1.15 -3.87
N SER A 33 -23.02 -0.43 -4.22
CA SER A 33 -21.66 -0.93 -4.28
C SER A 33 -20.86 -0.58 -3.02
N VAL A 34 -19.68 -1.18 -2.89
CA VAL A 34 -18.70 -0.80 -1.85
C VAL A 34 -18.30 0.67 -1.98
N LEU A 35 -18.17 1.18 -3.20
CA LEU A 35 -17.91 2.61 -3.44
C LEU A 35 -19.05 3.49 -2.93
N ASP A 36 -20.32 3.08 -3.14
CA ASP A 36 -21.47 3.82 -2.62
C ASP A 36 -21.47 3.85 -1.09
N GLU A 37 -21.17 2.73 -0.44
CA GLU A 37 -21.05 2.68 1.03
C GLU A 37 -19.96 3.64 1.54
N TYR A 38 -18.83 3.67 0.84
CA TYR A 38 -17.73 4.59 1.16
C TYR A 38 -18.13 6.05 1.05
N ARG A 39 -18.82 6.42 -0.03
CA ARG A 39 -19.32 7.78 -0.23
C ARG A 39 -20.34 8.18 0.81
N LEU A 40 -21.34 7.33 1.04
CA LEU A 40 -22.36 7.59 2.05
C LEU A 40 -21.77 7.81 3.44
N LEU A 41 -20.76 7.05 3.83
CA LEU A 41 -20.09 7.23 5.11
C LEU A 41 -19.34 8.57 5.17
N ASN A 42 -18.45 8.79 4.21
CA ASN A 42 -17.52 9.93 4.28
C ASN A 42 -18.18 11.28 3.96
N ASP A 43 -19.30 11.27 3.23
CA ASP A 43 -20.12 12.47 3.00
C ASP A 43 -20.89 12.88 4.28
N ASN A 44 -21.33 11.90 5.08
CA ASN A 44 -22.05 12.15 6.33
C ASN A 44 -21.14 12.34 7.56
N ASP A 45 -19.97 11.74 7.54
CA ASP A 45 -18.97 11.80 8.62
C ASP A 45 -17.57 12.01 8.01
N PRO A 46 -17.26 13.22 7.52
CA PRO A 46 -15.96 13.53 6.93
C PRO A 46 -14.84 13.30 7.92
N ASN A 47 -13.75 12.70 7.43
CA ASN A 47 -12.60 12.48 8.28
C ASN A 47 -11.99 13.80 8.74
N TYR A 48 -11.78 13.90 10.03
CA TYR A 48 -11.10 15.03 10.65
C TYR A 48 -10.33 14.59 11.89
N SER A 49 -9.02 14.72 11.84
CA SER A 49 -8.16 14.44 12.99
C SER A 49 -6.95 15.37 12.97
N LYS A 50 -6.94 16.37 13.83
CA LYS A 50 -5.82 17.32 13.90
C LYS A 50 -4.51 16.59 14.19
N ALA A 51 -3.55 16.68 13.29
CA ALA A 51 -2.21 16.16 13.47
C ALA A 51 -1.49 16.88 14.63
N ARG A 52 -0.59 16.19 15.30
CA ARG A 52 0.23 16.73 16.38
C ARG A 52 1.68 16.34 16.14
N LEU A 53 2.54 17.34 16.01
CA LEU A 53 3.97 17.14 15.97
C LEU A 53 4.57 17.50 17.31
N MET A 54 5.36 16.60 17.89
CA MET A 54 6.01 16.82 19.19
C MET A 54 7.52 16.69 19.04
N ARG A 55 8.27 17.57 19.67
CA ARG A 55 9.73 17.55 19.76
C ARG A 55 10.17 17.59 21.22
N ASN A 56 11.43 17.34 21.48
CA ASN A 56 12.06 17.52 22.79
C ASN A 56 11.26 16.94 23.95
N GLN A 57 10.72 15.71 23.78
CA GLN A 57 10.00 14.97 24.83
C GLN A 57 8.70 15.63 25.31
N GLY A 58 8.00 16.37 24.45
CA GLY A 58 6.67 16.87 24.79
C GLY A 58 6.36 18.30 24.36
N GLU A 59 7.31 18.98 23.74
CA GLU A 59 7.07 20.29 23.15
C GLU A 59 6.18 20.14 21.90
N ILE A 60 5.00 20.76 21.92
CA ILE A 60 4.09 20.76 20.77
C ILE A 60 4.57 21.81 19.78
N VAL A 61 4.81 21.39 18.57
CA VAL A 61 5.24 22.25 17.47
C VAL A 61 4.07 22.46 16.51
N ASP A 62 3.92 23.70 16.02
CA ASP A 62 2.96 23.97 14.95
C ASP A 62 3.46 23.32 13.65
N PHE A 63 2.83 22.19 13.31
CA PHE A 63 3.19 21.45 12.09
C PHE A 63 2.67 22.10 10.80
N MET A 64 1.74 23.06 10.86
CA MET A 64 1.31 23.84 9.68
C MET A 64 2.46 24.74 9.18
N ASP A 65 3.37 25.13 10.08
CA ASP A 65 4.68 25.64 9.66
C ASP A 65 5.57 24.45 9.30
N MET A 66 5.64 24.13 8.01
CA MET A 66 6.45 23.05 7.46
C MET A 66 7.95 23.22 7.73
N GLY A 67 8.39 24.41 8.17
CA GLY A 67 9.76 24.70 8.55
C GLY A 67 10.77 24.55 7.39
N LEU A 68 10.32 24.74 6.15
CA LEU A 68 11.17 24.64 4.96
C LEU A 68 11.66 26.02 4.52
N THR A 69 12.95 26.18 4.49
CA THR A 69 13.60 27.34 3.83
C THR A 69 13.42 27.27 2.32
N GLN A 70 13.59 28.40 1.65
CA GLN A 70 13.52 28.44 0.19
C GLN A 70 14.53 27.48 -0.48
N SER A 71 15.72 27.33 0.08
CA SER A 71 16.71 26.37 -0.42
C SER A 71 16.20 24.92 -0.36
N GLN A 72 15.57 24.54 0.74
CA GLN A 72 15.02 23.19 0.95
C GLN A 72 13.81 22.92 0.05
N GLN A 73 12.98 23.91 -0.20
CA GLN A 73 11.91 23.80 -1.21
C GLN A 73 12.50 23.53 -2.60
N TRP A 74 13.62 24.17 -2.95
CA TRP A 74 14.32 23.91 -4.20
C TRP A 74 14.91 22.48 -4.25
N GLU A 75 15.34 21.90 -3.14
CA GLU A 75 15.77 20.49 -3.09
C GLU A 75 14.62 19.57 -3.51
N MET A 76 13.42 19.79 -3.00
CA MET A 76 12.22 19.04 -3.39
C MET A 76 11.87 19.22 -4.88
N ILE A 77 11.85 20.45 -5.37
CA ILE A 77 11.55 20.74 -6.78
C ILE A 77 12.55 20.05 -7.70
N ARG A 78 13.83 20.10 -7.38
CA ARG A 78 14.88 19.42 -8.15
C ARG A 78 14.68 17.90 -8.14
N LEU A 79 14.28 17.33 -7.01
CA LEU A 79 13.96 15.91 -6.94
C LEU A 79 12.79 15.57 -7.88
N MET A 80 11.74 16.36 -7.89
CA MET A 80 10.58 16.13 -8.77
C MET A 80 10.96 16.16 -10.25
N LEU A 81 11.94 16.98 -10.64
CA LEU A 81 12.42 17.11 -12.02
C LEU A 81 13.42 16.03 -12.45
N LYS A 82 14.04 15.30 -11.52
CA LYS A 82 14.99 14.23 -11.87
C LYS A 82 14.25 13.04 -12.51
N ARG A 83 14.92 12.35 -13.43
CA ARG A 83 14.38 11.10 -14.00
C ARG A 83 14.48 9.98 -12.97
N LYS A 84 13.64 8.97 -13.08
CA LYS A 84 13.61 7.82 -12.15
C LYS A 84 14.93 7.04 -12.21
N GLU A 85 15.46 6.86 -13.40
CA GLU A 85 16.70 6.13 -13.68
C GLU A 85 17.94 6.79 -13.04
N ASP A 86 17.88 8.10 -12.76
CA ASP A 86 18.96 8.85 -12.13
C ASP A 86 18.90 8.77 -10.59
N LEU A 87 17.97 8.02 -10.02
CA LEU A 87 17.73 7.94 -8.58
C LEU A 87 17.94 6.53 -7.99
N ASP A 88 18.31 5.56 -8.83
CA ASP A 88 18.62 4.22 -8.38
C ASP A 88 19.81 4.25 -7.41
N ASP A 89 19.73 3.47 -6.35
CA ASP A 89 20.76 3.31 -5.32
C ASP A 89 21.13 4.60 -4.52
N ILE A 90 20.35 5.67 -4.63
CA ILE A 90 20.53 6.87 -3.83
C ILE A 90 19.65 6.80 -2.58
N ALA A 91 20.26 6.98 -1.39
CA ALA A 91 19.50 7.11 -0.15
C ALA A 91 18.97 8.56 0.02
N ILE A 92 17.92 8.71 0.80
CA ILE A 92 17.33 10.01 1.12
C ILE A 92 18.37 10.95 1.75
N GLU A 93 19.19 10.43 2.67
CA GLU A 93 20.22 11.19 3.39
C GLU A 93 21.40 11.61 2.51
N ASP A 94 21.62 10.94 1.38
CA ASP A 94 22.67 11.32 0.43
C ASP A 94 22.24 12.47 -0.50
N TYR A 95 20.95 12.77 -0.54
CA TYR A 95 20.40 13.79 -1.41
C TYR A 95 20.00 15.07 -0.68
N PHE A 96 19.23 14.93 0.41
CA PHE A 96 18.70 16.06 1.13
C PHE A 96 19.69 16.62 2.16
N SER A 97 19.68 17.93 2.31
CA SER A 97 20.46 18.60 3.36
C SER A 97 20.01 18.18 4.77
N GLU A 98 20.91 18.26 5.74
CA GLU A 98 20.60 18.02 7.15
C GLU A 98 19.46 18.94 7.64
N GLY A 99 19.43 20.19 7.16
CA GLY A 99 18.35 21.11 7.46
C GLY A 99 17.00 20.64 6.96
N PHE A 100 16.92 20.05 5.76
CA PHE A 100 15.70 19.43 5.25
C PHE A 100 15.27 18.24 6.13
N LEU A 101 16.21 17.34 6.42
CA LEU A 101 15.97 16.15 7.24
C LEU A 101 15.56 16.46 8.69
N SER A 102 15.84 17.68 9.15
CA SER A 102 15.43 18.21 10.46
C SER A 102 14.15 19.03 10.42
N SER A 103 13.54 19.26 9.26
CA SER A 103 12.33 20.08 9.10
C SER A 103 11.08 19.41 9.66
N ASN A 104 10.07 20.23 9.95
CA ASN A 104 8.75 19.72 10.35
C ASN A 104 8.09 18.93 9.23
N PHE A 105 8.26 19.37 7.98
CA PHE A 105 7.78 18.64 6.81
C PHE A 105 8.32 17.22 6.76
N TRP A 106 9.64 17.05 6.87
CA TRP A 106 10.23 15.72 6.82
C TRP A 106 9.82 14.85 8.02
N ALA A 107 9.75 15.44 9.21
CA ALA A 107 9.29 14.73 10.40
C ALA A 107 7.86 14.18 10.24
N LEU A 108 6.95 14.99 9.67
CA LEU A 108 5.56 14.59 9.37
C LEU A 108 5.54 13.53 8.28
N PHE A 109 6.16 13.80 7.13
CA PHE A 109 6.13 12.93 5.96
C PHE A 109 6.73 11.54 6.26
N ARG A 110 7.92 11.50 6.89
CA ARG A 110 8.56 10.24 7.27
C ARG A 110 7.75 9.43 8.26
N SER A 111 7.06 10.08 9.19
CA SER A 111 6.22 9.41 10.20
C SER A 111 4.95 8.84 9.57
N MET A 112 4.32 9.58 8.66
CA MET A 112 3.10 9.16 7.96
C MET A 112 3.35 7.96 7.04
N PHE A 113 4.46 7.97 6.31
CA PHE A 113 4.78 6.94 5.32
C PHE A 113 5.87 5.96 5.77
N ALA A 114 6.27 5.98 7.02
CA ALA A 114 7.26 5.09 7.64
C ALA A 114 8.64 5.11 6.95
N PHE A 115 9.09 6.26 6.46
CA PHE A 115 10.43 6.41 5.89
C PHE A 115 11.51 6.54 6.97
N LYS A 116 12.68 5.97 6.67
CA LYS A 116 13.96 6.26 7.32
C LYS A 116 14.86 6.99 6.33
N ASN A 117 15.84 7.73 6.84
CA ASN A 117 16.75 8.49 5.98
C ASN A 117 17.59 7.61 5.03
N CYS A 118 17.84 6.35 5.41
CA CYS A 118 18.54 5.37 4.58
C CYS A 118 17.67 4.68 3.51
N HIS A 119 16.38 5.02 3.41
CA HIS A 119 15.51 4.44 2.39
C HIS A 119 15.75 5.08 1.02
N SER A 120 15.20 4.44 -0.02
CA SER A 120 15.34 4.85 -1.42
C SER A 120 14.78 6.25 -1.68
N LEU A 121 15.59 7.09 -2.30
CA LEU A 121 15.19 8.41 -2.77
C LEU A 121 14.15 8.32 -3.89
N LEU A 122 14.26 7.32 -4.77
CA LEU A 122 13.29 7.07 -5.83
C LEU A 122 11.90 6.80 -5.24
N GLU A 123 11.83 5.94 -4.25
CA GLU A 123 10.56 5.62 -3.59
C GLU A 123 9.96 6.85 -2.90
N THR A 124 10.79 7.64 -2.22
CA THR A 124 10.37 8.92 -1.63
C THR A 124 9.80 9.88 -2.67
N LYS A 125 10.46 10.02 -3.82
CA LYS A 125 9.94 10.83 -4.93
C LYS A 125 8.57 10.35 -5.40
N LEU A 126 8.38 9.04 -5.56
CA LEU A 126 7.11 8.47 -6.01
C LEU A 126 5.99 8.73 -5.01
N TYR A 127 6.27 8.61 -3.71
CA TYR A 127 5.32 8.97 -2.66
C TYR A 127 5.00 10.47 -2.65
N MET A 128 6.01 11.32 -2.69
CA MET A 128 5.79 12.77 -2.75
C MET A 128 4.94 13.15 -3.97
N HIS A 129 5.25 12.60 -5.14
CA HIS A 129 4.46 12.85 -6.36
C HIS A 129 3.01 12.38 -6.20
N ARG A 130 2.79 11.23 -5.58
CA ARG A 130 1.46 10.67 -5.36
C ARG A 130 0.59 11.54 -4.46
N PHE A 131 1.19 12.21 -3.48
CA PHE A 131 0.48 12.95 -2.45
C PHE A 131 0.57 14.48 -2.60
N LEU A 132 1.13 14.98 -3.70
CA LEU A 132 1.19 16.43 -3.95
C LEU A 132 -0.18 17.10 -3.92
N ASP A 133 -1.19 16.47 -4.52
CA ASP A 133 -2.55 17.00 -4.59
C ASP A 133 -3.31 16.93 -3.26
N SER A 134 -2.73 16.27 -2.26
CA SER A 134 -3.35 16.04 -0.96
C SER A 134 -2.67 16.78 0.19
N VAL A 135 -1.69 17.64 -0.12
CA VAL A 135 -0.86 18.32 0.90
C VAL A 135 -1.68 19.15 1.87
N ASP A 136 -2.71 19.84 1.38
CA ASP A 136 -3.58 20.69 2.21
C ASP A 136 -4.37 19.90 3.26
N GLY A 137 -4.64 18.62 3.01
CA GLY A 137 -5.36 17.74 3.93
C GLY A 137 -4.49 16.88 4.83
N PHE A 138 -3.16 17.02 4.82
CA PHE A 138 -2.29 16.22 5.70
C PHE A 138 -2.37 16.65 7.15
N GLY A 139 -2.65 17.93 7.38
CA GLY A 139 -2.67 18.49 8.73
C GLY A 139 -3.82 18.02 9.59
N ASP A 140 -4.94 17.69 8.98
CA ASP A 140 -6.18 17.30 9.64
C ASP A 140 -6.74 15.98 9.13
N LEU A 141 -6.00 15.29 8.25
CA LEU A 141 -6.35 14.04 7.58
C LEU A 141 -7.61 14.13 6.68
N SER A 142 -8.08 15.33 6.35
CA SER A 142 -9.26 15.53 5.49
C SER A 142 -9.06 15.05 4.05
N ALA A 143 -7.81 14.88 3.61
CA ALA A 143 -7.49 14.27 2.32
C ALA A 143 -7.71 12.75 2.30
N LEU A 144 -7.95 12.13 3.42
CA LEU A 144 -8.10 10.69 3.56
C LEU A 144 -9.53 10.31 3.89
N VAL A 145 -9.95 9.16 3.39
CA VAL A 145 -11.28 8.59 3.63
C VAL A 145 -11.17 7.23 4.26
N PHE A 146 -12.14 6.87 5.08
CA PHE A 146 -12.12 5.66 5.89
C PHE A 146 -13.28 4.71 5.54
N PRO A 147 -13.06 3.40 5.66
CA PRO A 147 -14.14 2.42 5.62
C PRO A 147 -14.91 2.38 6.95
N LYS A 148 -16.15 1.96 6.88
CA LYS A 148 -16.98 1.69 8.06
C LYS A 148 -16.38 0.57 8.93
N TYR A 149 -15.82 -0.45 8.30
CA TYR A 149 -15.22 -1.61 8.96
C TYR A 149 -13.72 -1.68 8.66
N ASN A 150 -13.07 -2.75 9.11
CA ASN A 150 -11.71 -3.08 8.70
C ASN A 150 -11.64 -3.40 7.20
N GLN A 151 -10.42 -3.42 6.64
CA GLN A 151 -10.22 -3.67 5.21
C GLN A 151 -10.72 -5.04 4.74
N TYR A 152 -10.68 -6.05 5.62
CA TYR A 152 -11.17 -7.39 5.26
C TYR A 152 -12.69 -7.38 5.01
N ASP A 153 -13.45 -6.82 5.94
CA ASP A 153 -14.90 -6.80 5.83
C ASP A 153 -15.39 -5.81 4.75
N THR A 154 -14.67 -4.69 4.56
CA THR A 154 -15.05 -3.68 3.57
C THR A 154 -14.69 -4.06 2.15
N PHE A 155 -13.51 -4.61 1.90
CA PHE A 155 -13.01 -4.84 0.54
C PHE A 155 -12.87 -6.32 0.19
N ILE A 156 -12.17 -7.09 1.03
CA ILE A 156 -11.75 -8.46 0.65
C ILE A 156 -12.94 -9.41 0.63
N LYS A 157 -13.76 -9.36 1.65
CA LYS A 157 -14.93 -10.26 1.80
C LYS A 157 -15.97 -10.06 0.70
N PRO A 158 -16.45 -8.83 0.40
CA PRO A 158 -17.40 -8.61 -0.68
C PRO A 158 -16.81 -8.94 -2.05
N LEU A 159 -15.57 -8.55 -2.33
CA LEU A 159 -14.89 -8.89 -3.58
C LEU A 159 -14.77 -10.42 -3.75
N ALA A 160 -14.30 -11.12 -2.74
CA ALA A 160 -14.19 -12.59 -2.78
C ALA A 160 -15.57 -13.27 -2.93
N GLY A 161 -16.61 -12.69 -2.35
CA GLY A 161 -18.01 -13.13 -2.52
C GLY A 161 -18.43 -13.03 -3.98
N MET A 162 -18.35 -11.84 -4.56
CA MET A 162 -18.69 -11.59 -5.96
C MET A 162 -17.88 -12.47 -6.93
N LEU A 163 -16.57 -12.65 -6.68
CA LEU A 163 -15.73 -13.49 -7.53
C LEU A 163 -16.17 -14.97 -7.46
N ARG A 164 -16.57 -15.49 -6.30
CA ARG A 164 -17.12 -16.86 -6.19
C ARG A 164 -18.41 -17.02 -6.96
N GLU A 165 -19.31 -16.05 -6.88
CA GLU A 165 -20.55 -16.03 -7.66
C GLU A 165 -20.29 -16.02 -9.17
N LYS A 166 -19.21 -15.36 -9.60
CA LYS A 166 -18.72 -15.38 -10.99
C LYS A 166 -17.94 -16.65 -11.37
N GLY A 167 -17.84 -17.64 -10.47
CA GLY A 167 -17.21 -18.92 -10.74
C GLY A 167 -15.72 -19.01 -10.44
N VAL A 168 -15.11 -17.98 -9.85
CA VAL A 168 -13.71 -18.02 -9.44
C VAL A 168 -13.53 -19.02 -8.30
N ARG A 169 -12.59 -19.93 -8.44
CA ARG A 169 -12.24 -20.92 -7.42
C ARG A 169 -11.05 -20.46 -6.60
N PHE A 170 -11.21 -20.41 -5.29
CA PHE A 170 -10.15 -20.10 -4.34
C PHE A 170 -9.67 -21.40 -3.69
N GLN A 171 -8.41 -21.73 -3.85
CA GLN A 171 -7.81 -22.92 -3.24
C GLN A 171 -6.88 -22.48 -2.11
N PHE A 172 -7.38 -22.60 -0.88
CA PHE A 172 -6.62 -22.29 0.33
C PHE A 172 -5.83 -23.51 0.81
N GLY A 173 -4.90 -23.31 1.75
CA GLY A 173 -4.04 -24.36 2.27
C GLY A 173 -3.09 -24.92 1.21
N THR A 174 -2.86 -24.16 0.16
CA THR A 174 -1.99 -24.50 -0.97
C THR A 174 -0.81 -23.57 -1.01
N ARG A 175 0.39 -24.13 -0.93
CA ARG A 175 1.64 -23.39 -1.07
C ARG A 175 2.26 -23.70 -2.42
N VAL A 176 2.31 -22.71 -3.29
CA VAL A 176 3.06 -22.80 -4.55
C VAL A 176 4.55 -22.76 -4.22
N GLN A 177 5.30 -23.70 -4.77
CA GLN A 177 6.73 -23.87 -4.54
C GLN A 177 7.54 -23.49 -5.76
N ASP A 178 7.04 -23.84 -6.97
CA ASP A 178 7.75 -23.61 -8.21
C ASP A 178 6.79 -23.52 -9.40
N LEU A 179 7.26 -22.92 -10.49
CA LEU A 179 6.62 -22.92 -11.80
C LEU A 179 7.51 -23.67 -12.78
N GLU A 180 6.99 -24.74 -13.38
CA GLU A 180 7.68 -25.46 -14.43
C GLU A 180 7.62 -24.67 -15.73
N LEU A 181 8.78 -24.43 -16.32
CA LEU A 181 8.92 -23.67 -17.54
C LEU A 181 9.41 -24.57 -18.70
N SER A 182 8.75 -24.47 -19.84
CA SER A 182 9.28 -24.94 -21.11
C SER A 182 9.94 -23.77 -21.84
N GLU A 183 11.13 -23.98 -22.36
CA GLU A 183 11.89 -22.97 -23.09
C GLU A 183 12.01 -23.39 -24.58
N THR A 184 11.52 -22.50 -25.46
CA THR A 184 11.68 -22.67 -26.90
C THR A 184 12.27 -21.39 -27.50
N GLY A 185 13.59 -21.39 -27.72
CA GLY A 185 14.31 -20.19 -28.10
C GLY A 185 14.28 -19.13 -27.00
N ALA A 186 13.78 -17.93 -27.30
CA ALA A 186 13.64 -16.84 -26.32
C ALA A 186 12.30 -16.86 -25.54
N GLN A 187 11.39 -17.76 -25.92
CA GLN A 187 10.07 -17.85 -25.28
C GLN A 187 10.09 -18.82 -24.11
N LYS A 188 9.53 -18.36 -22.98
CA LYS A 188 9.30 -19.18 -21.79
C LYS A 188 7.80 -19.34 -21.58
N THR A 189 7.35 -20.58 -21.40
CA THR A 189 5.94 -20.92 -21.21
C THR A 189 5.79 -21.72 -19.93
N VAL A 190 4.85 -21.34 -19.06
CA VAL A 190 4.53 -22.12 -17.86
C VAL A 190 3.75 -23.36 -18.28
N THR A 191 4.22 -24.54 -17.90
CA THR A 191 3.60 -25.84 -18.21
C THR A 191 3.03 -26.55 -17.01
N GLY A 192 3.41 -26.11 -15.81
CA GLY A 192 2.91 -26.68 -14.58
C GLY A 192 3.19 -25.80 -13.36
N ILE A 193 2.41 -26.02 -12.32
CA ILE A 193 2.58 -25.36 -11.02
C ILE A 193 2.83 -26.43 -9.97
N VAL A 194 4.02 -26.43 -9.38
CA VAL A 194 4.37 -27.32 -8.27
C VAL A 194 3.90 -26.71 -6.96
N CYS A 195 3.10 -27.42 -6.21
CA CYS A 195 2.54 -26.93 -4.95
C CYS A 195 2.41 -28.03 -3.88
N THR A 196 2.20 -27.61 -2.66
CA THR A 196 1.85 -28.48 -1.53
C THR A 196 0.43 -28.14 -1.09
N VAL A 197 -0.46 -29.12 -1.10
CA VAL A 197 -1.85 -28.99 -0.66
C VAL A 197 -2.04 -29.84 0.59
N ALA A 198 -2.44 -29.23 1.70
CA ALA A 198 -2.58 -29.91 2.99
C ALA A 198 -1.35 -30.76 3.37
N GLY A 199 -0.16 -30.29 3.06
CA GLY A 199 1.11 -30.98 3.34
C GLY A 199 1.51 -32.04 2.31
N GLN A 200 0.71 -32.30 1.28
CA GLN A 200 1.02 -33.29 0.25
C GLN A 200 1.47 -32.59 -1.06
N PRO A 201 2.57 -33.04 -1.68
CA PRO A 201 3.00 -32.51 -2.97
C PRO A 201 1.93 -32.73 -4.05
N GLN A 202 1.70 -31.74 -4.85
CA GLN A 202 0.77 -31.77 -5.98
C GLN A 202 1.34 -30.96 -7.14
N ARG A 203 1.04 -31.39 -8.36
CA ARG A 203 1.32 -30.65 -9.58
C ARG A 203 0.00 -30.31 -10.28
N LEU A 204 -0.16 -29.04 -10.62
CA LEU A 204 -1.28 -28.57 -11.45
C LEU A 204 -0.79 -28.39 -12.87
N GLU A 205 -1.49 -28.99 -13.82
CA GLU A 205 -1.23 -28.83 -15.25
C GLU A 205 -1.66 -27.40 -15.69
N VAL A 206 -0.86 -26.80 -16.57
CA VAL A 206 -1.16 -25.54 -17.24
C VAL A 206 -1.29 -25.83 -18.72
N GLY A 207 -2.44 -25.55 -19.29
CA GLY A 207 -2.73 -25.76 -20.72
C GLY A 207 -2.22 -24.63 -21.60
N ASP A 208 -2.16 -24.86 -22.88
CA ASP A 208 -1.60 -23.91 -23.87
C ASP A 208 -2.38 -22.60 -23.98
N THR A 209 -3.64 -22.57 -23.54
CA THR A 209 -4.50 -21.38 -23.53
C THR A 209 -4.63 -20.71 -22.17
N ASP A 210 -3.99 -21.27 -21.15
CA ASP A 210 -4.05 -20.73 -19.80
C ASP A 210 -3.07 -19.55 -19.64
N LEU A 211 -3.45 -18.61 -18.79
CA LEU A 211 -2.57 -17.52 -18.35
C LEU A 211 -2.23 -17.71 -16.88
N VAL A 212 -0.96 -17.61 -16.54
CA VAL A 212 -0.47 -17.72 -15.17
C VAL A 212 0.04 -16.36 -14.70
N PHE A 213 -0.56 -15.83 -13.63
CA PHE A 213 -0.10 -14.63 -12.96
C PHE A 213 0.55 -15.04 -11.64
N ALA A 214 1.86 -14.88 -11.55
CA ALA A 214 2.62 -15.20 -10.34
C ALA A 214 2.86 -13.94 -9.51
N LEU A 215 2.28 -13.91 -8.30
CA LEU A 215 2.58 -12.89 -7.30
C LEU A 215 3.52 -13.52 -6.27
N THR A 216 4.78 -13.09 -6.30
CA THR A 216 5.87 -13.72 -5.53
C THR A 216 5.93 -13.30 -4.07
N GLY A 217 4.84 -12.80 -3.54
CA GLY A 217 4.74 -12.41 -2.14
C GLY A 217 4.70 -10.90 -1.92
N SER A 218 4.72 -10.55 -0.65
CA SER A 218 4.72 -9.17 -0.18
C SER A 218 5.50 -9.09 1.12
N MET A 219 5.57 -7.90 1.74
CA MET A 219 6.17 -7.74 3.09
C MET A 219 5.55 -8.67 4.14
N THR A 220 4.33 -9.17 3.93
CA THR A 220 3.68 -10.11 4.84
C THR A 220 4.25 -11.52 4.76
N GLU A 221 4.91 -11.89 3.68
CA GLU A 221 5.54 -13.21 3.51
C GLU A 221 6.67 -13.42 4.55
N ASN A 222 7.43 -12.37 4.84
CA ASN A 222 8.52 -12.38 5.80
C ASN A 222 8.07 -11.97 7.23
N THR A 223 6.76 -12.00 7.52
CA THR A 223 6.27 -11.65 8.84
C THR A 223 6.59 -12.74 9.85
N ALA A 224 7.35 -12.41 10.86
CA ALA A 224 7.51 -13.22 12.05
C ALA A 224 6.50 -12.78 13.12
N TYR A 225 5.86 -13.74 13.77
CA TYR A 225 4.92 -13.48 14.86
C TYR A 225 5.66 -13.49 16.20
N GLY A 226 5.38 -12.49 17.01
CA GLY A 226 5.77 -12.48 18.42
C GLY A 226 4.52 -12.53 19.30
N ASP A 227 4.71 -12.75 20.58
CA ASP A 227 3.70 -12.65 21.63
C ASP A 227 4.27 -11.89 22.84
N LEU A 228 3.58 -11.93 23.98
CA LEU A 228 4.04 -11.22 25.19
C LEU A 228 5.34 -11.78 25.76
N ASP A 229 5.66 -13.04 25.48
CA ASP A 229 6.79 -13.77 26.04
C ASP A 229 7.87 -14.07 24.99
N THR A 230 7.59 -13.87 23.71
CA THR A 230 8.45 -14.25 22.59
C THR A 230 8.72 -13.08 21.67
N VAL A 231 9.98 -12.67 21.58
CA VAL A 231 10.43 -11.68 20.59
C VAL A 231 10.53 -12.36 19.22
N PRO A 232 9.88 -11.81 18.17
CA PRO A 232 10.00 -12.38 16.83
C PRO A 232 11.45 -12.24 16.33
N GLN A 233 11.97 -13.29 15.70
CA GLN A 233 13.25 -13.20 15.03
C GLN A 233 13.11 -12.35 13.76
N LEU A 234 13.91 -11.31 13.65
CA LEU A 234 14.05 -10.52 12.44
C LEU A 234 14.94 -11.28 11.45
N THR A 235 14.43 -11.51 10.25
CA THR A 235 15.17 -12.11 9.13
C THR A 235 15.75 -11.04 8.24
#